data_f30493ef735ca74eb8da1b0199966ac3
#
_entry.id   f30493ef735ca74eb8da1b0199966ac3
#
_cell.length_a   1.000
_cell.length_b   1.000
_cell.length_c   1.000
_cell.angle_alpha   90.00
_cell.angle_beta   90.00
_cell.angle_gamma   90.00
#
_symmetry.space_group_name_H-M   'P 1'
#
loop_
_entity.id
_entity.type
_entity.pdbx_description
1 polymer ?
#
loop_
_entity_poly.entity_id
_entity_poly.type
_entity_poly.pdbx_seq_one_letter_code
_entity_poly.pdbx_strand_id
1 'polypeptide(L)'
;MPDSTINPPQASRILQGPAPDINNLPDLAMDSESLKEDYRHYFAHYLGRDHNCRNLHYHYEALALTLRARLMERWKNTIAAYDSARTRKAHYMSLEFLMGRALSNTLLNLGVTDGTTHALHDLGLLLEDLESAEPDAGLGNGGLGRLAACFLDSCATLALPVKGYGLRYEYGMF
;
A
#
# COMPACT_ATOMS: atom_id res chain seq x y z
N MET A 1 -38.25 -0.47 36.25
CA MET A 1 -37.26 0.09 35.32
C MET A 1 -36.05 -0.84 35.35
N PRO A 2 -35.72 -1.60 34.29
CA PRO A 2 -34.53 -2.44 34.29
C PRO A 2 -33.32 -1.57 33.98
N ASP A 3 -32.35 -1.68 34.86
CA ASP A 3 -31.03 -1.04 34.81
C ASP A 3 -30.23 -1.58 33.61
N SER A 4 -30.06 -0.78 32.57
CA SER A 4 -29.26 -1.11 31.40
C SER A 4 -27.82 -0.66 31.59
N THR A 5 -27.10 -1.30 32.48
CA THR A 5 -25.63 -1.20 32.50
C THR A 5 -25.10 -1.96 31.30
N ILE A 6 -24.92 -1.24 30.18
CA ILE A 6 -24.12 -1.72 29.05
C ILE A 6 -22.70 -1.81 29.54
N ASN A 7 -22.24 -3.02 29.85
CA ASN A 7 -20.82 -3.26 30.09
C ASN A 7 -20.04 -2.83 28.85
N PRO A 8 -19.01 -1.99 28.97
CA PRO A 8 -18.13 -1.71 27.84
C PRO A 8 -17.55 -3.01 27.33
N PRO A 9 -17.36 -3.17 26.02
CA PRO A 9 -16.77 -4.37 25.46
C PRO A 9 -15.44 -4.64 26.20
N GLN A 10 -15.29 -5.86 26.71
CA GLN A 10 -14.06 -6.27 27.40
C GLN A 10 -12.88 -5.88 26.51
N ALA A 11 -12.02 -5.01 27.03
CA ALA A 11 -10.79 -4.64 26.36
C ALA A 11 -10.12 -5.94 25.89
N SER A 12 -9.86 -6.03 24.59
CA SER A 12 -9.22 -7.18 23.96
C SER A 12 -8.08 -7.66 24.86
N ARG A 13 -8.04 -8.96 25.15
CA ARG A 13 -6.94 -9.56 25.88
C ARG A 13 -5.65 -9.28 25.12
N ILE A 14 -4.97 -8.21 25.49
CA ILE A 14 -3.61 -7.96 25.02
C ILE A 14 -2.81 -9.15 25.54
N LEU A 15 -2.13 -9.85 24.64
CA LEU A 15 -1.28 -10.96 24.97
C LEU A 15 -0.37 -10.55 26.13
N GLN A 16 -0.43 -11.26 27.28
CA GLN A 16 0.38 -10.99 28.47
C GLN A 16 1.79 -11.57 28.29
N GLY A 17 2.47 -11.16 27.23
CA GLY A 17 3.84 -11.54 26.92
C GLY A 17 4.58 -10.39 26.28
N PRO A 18 5.92 -10.43 26.20
CA PRO A 18 6.66 -9.46 25.42
C PRO A 18 6.10 -9.50 24.00
N ALA A 19 5.81 -8.32 23.45
CA ALA A 19 5.40 -8.21 22.04
C ALA A 19 6.43 -8.96 21.17
N PRO A 20 5.98 -9.74 20.17
CA PRO A 20 6.92 -10.39 19.27
C PRO A 20 7.85 -9.33 18.68
N ASP A 21 9.15 -9.61 18.67
CA ASP A 21 10.14 -8.71 18.11
C ASP A 21 10.03 -8.68 16.57
N ILE A 22 9.05 -7.94 16.10
CA ILE A 22 8.80 -7.69 14.67
C ILE A 22 9.64 -6.53 14.12
N ASN A 23 10.44 -5.89 14.98
CA ASN A 23 11.23 -4.72 14.58
C ASN A 23 12.62 -5.10 14.03
N ASN A 24 13.05 -6.35 14.23
CA ASN A 24 14.33 -6.87 13.75
C ASN A 24 14.23 -7.70 12.47
N LEU A 25 13.19 -7.48 11.66
CA LEU A 25 13.15 -8.04 10.32
C LEU A 25 14.18 -7.30 9.45
N PRO A 26 14.95 -8.02 8.62
CA PRO A 26 15.83 -7.38 7.65
C PRO A 26 15.04 -6.53 6.69
N ASP A 27 15.62 -5.40 6.28
CA ASP A 27 15.01 -4.53 5.27
C ASP A 27 14.84 -5.30 3.94
N LEU A 28 13.72 -5.06 3.28
CA LEU A 28 13.43 -5.68 1.98
C LEU A 28 14.35 -5.07 0.91
N ALA A 29 15.10 -5.91 0.24
CA ALA A 29 16.00 -5.47 -0.81
C ALA A 29 15.23 -4.92 -2.03
N MET A 30 15.86 -3.98 -2.72
CA MET A 30 15.29 -3.25 -3.87
C MET A 30 15.88 -3.68 -5.21
N ASP A 31 16.74 -4.71 -5.21
CA ASP A 31 17.34 -5.24 -6.42
C ASP A 31 16.37 -6.14 -7.21
N SER A 32 16.69 -6.35 -8.49
CA SER A 32 15.85 -7.08 -9.42
C SER A 32 15.60 -8.54 -9.01
N GLU A 33 16.59 -9.22 -8.41
CA GLU A 33 16.43 -10.61 -8.01
C GLU A 33 15.48 -10.75 -6.82
N SER A 34 15.64 -9.90 -5.80
CA SER A 34 14.74 -9.87 -4.64
C SER A 34 13.31 -9.49 -5.04
N LEU A 35 13.14 -8.56 -5.97
CA LEU A 35 11.81 -8.21 -6.51
C LEU A 35 11.18 -9.40 -7.24
N LYS A 36 11.97 -10.16 -8.00
CA LYS A 36 11.53 -11.36 -8.73
C LYS A 36 11.14 -12.49 -7.79
N GLU A 37 11.93 -12.72 -6.73
CA GLU A 37 11.63 -13.74 -5.71
C GLU A 37 10.34 -13.43 -4.95
N ASP A 38 10.18 -12.20 -4.49
CA ASP A 38 8.97 -11.76 -3.79
C ASP A 38 7.73 -11.84 -4.70
N TYR A 39 7.87 -11.43 -5.95
CA TYR A 39 6.80 -11.57 -6.93
C TYR A 39 6.36 -13.04 -7.08
N ARG A 40 7.32 -13.96 -7.24
CA ARG A 40 7.04 -15.41 -7.33
C ARG A 40 6.38 -15.93 -6.06
N HIS A 41 6.85 -15.48 -4.90
CA HIS A 41 6.27 -15.83 -3.61
C HIS A 41 4.80 -15.42 -3.52
N TYR A 42 4.49 -14.16 -3.81
CA TYR A 42 3.10 -13.68 -3.76
C TYR A 42 2.24 -14.35 -4.81
N PHE A 43 2.73 -14.54 -6.03
CA PHE A 43 2.00 -15.19 -7.09
C PHE A 43 1.63 -16.64 -6.76
N ALA A 44 2.62 -17.42 -6.30
CA ALA A 44 2.43 -18.85 -6.03
C ALA A 44 1.75 -19.11 -4.68
N HIS A 45 2.23 -18.47 -3.61
CA HIS A 45 1.83 -18.86 -2.24
C HIS A 45 0.69 -18.00 -1.67
N TYR A 46 0.59 -16.74 -2.06
CA TYR A 46 -0.48 -15.87 -1.58
C TYR A 46 -1.71 -15.93 -2.50
N LEU A 47 -1.50 -15.81 -3.82
CA LEU A 47 -2.59 -15.85 -4.80
C LEU A 47 -2.93 -17.27 -5.26
N GLY A 48 -2.11 -18.27 -4.92
CA GLY A 48 -2.34 -19.68 -5.28
C GLY A 48 -2.35 -19.91 -6.79
N ARG A 49 -1.49 -19.21 -7.54
CA ARG A 49 -1.41 -19.29 -9.00
C ARG A 49 -0.17 -20.07 -9.45
N ASP A 50 -0.28 -20.71 -10.60
CA ASP A 50 0.81 -21.48 -11.22
C ASP A 50 1.20 -20.89 -12.60
N HIS A 51 2.15 -21.52 -13.25
CA HIS A 51 2.67 -21.13 -14.57
C HIS A 51 1.63 -21.17 -15.71
N ASN A 52 0.45 -21.78 -15.50
CA ASN A 52 -0.64 -21.80 -16.47
C ASN A 52 -1.54 -20.59 -16.39
N CYS A 53 -1.43 -19.79 -15.32
CA CYS A 53 -2.23 -18.59 -15.15
C CYS A 53 -1.80 -17.53 -16.18
N ARG A 54 -2.71 -17.17 -17.10
CA ARG A 54 -2.50 -16.16 -18.14
C ARG A 54 -3.24 -14.86 -17.86
N ASN A 55 -3.93 -14.75 -16.74
CA ASN A 55 -4.72 -13.57 -16.41
C ASN A 55 -3.82 -12.48 -15.83
N LEU A 56 -3.66 -11.38 -16.57
CA LEU A 56 -2.85 -10.22 -16.19
C LEU A 56 -3.25 -9.61 -14.84
N HIS A 57 -4.51 -9.72 -14.43
CA HIS A 57 -4.97 -9.23 -13.13
C HIS A 57 -4.17 -9.86 -11.97
N TYR A 58 -3.96 -11.19 -11.98
CA TYR A 58 -3.18 -11.84 -10.92
C TYR A 58 -1.70 -11.49 -10.98
N HIS A 59 -1.17 -11.27 -12.16
CA HIS A 59 0.21 -10.81 -12.34
C HIS A 59 0.38 -9.38 -11.79
N TYR A 60 -0.57 -8.48 -12.09
CA TYR A 60 -0.62 -7.16 -11.48
C TYR A 60 -0.72 -7.24 -9.95
N GLU A 61 -1.61 -8.07 -9.42
CA GLU A 61 -1.83 -8.21 -7.98
C GLU A 61 -0.57 -8.71 -7.26
N ALA A 62 0.16 -9.67 -7.82
CA ALA A 62 1.44 -10.15 -7.28
C ALA A 62 2.49 -9.04 -7.23
N LEU A 63 2.61 -8.25 -8.31
CA LEU A 63 3.50 -7.08 -8.35
C LEU A 63 3.09 -6.03 -7.32
N ALA A 64 1.80 -5.71 -7.24
CA ALA A 64 1.28 -4.75 -6.26
C ALA A 64 1.58 -5.18 -4.82
N LEU A 65 1.46 -6.46 -4.48
CA LEU A 65 1.82 -6.99 -3.16
C LEU A 65 3.32 -6.89 -2.89
N THR A 66 4.16 -7.18 -3.88
CA THR A 66 5.62 -7.04 -3.80
C THR A 66 6.04 -5.62 -3.48
N LEU A 67 5.44 -4.63 -4.15
CA LEU A 67 5.72 -3.22 -3.91
C LEU A 67 5.11 -2.73 -2.58
N ARG A 68 3.89 -3.21 -2.26
CA ARG A 68 3.21 -2.87 -1.01
C ARG A 68 4.04 -3.25 0.22
N ALA A 69 4.72 -4.39 0.21
CA ALA A 69 5.58 -4.81 1.32
C ALA A 69 6.67 -3.76 1.60
N ARG A 70 7.32 -3.25 0.56
CA ARG A 70 8.37 -2.21 0.65
C ARG A 70 7.81 -0.84 1.07
N LEU A 71 6.61 -0.50 0.59
CA LEU A 71 5.91 0.71 1.04
C LEU A 71 5.57 0.65 2.53
N MET A 72 5.12 -0.52 3.03
CA MET A 72 4.80 -0.69 4.45
C MET A 72 6.02 -0.53 5.34
N GLU A 73 7.17 -1.01 4.91
CA GLU A 73 8.42 -0.82 5.63
C GLU A 73 8.80 0.67 5.73
N ARG A 74 8.80 1.39 4.61
CA ARG A 74 9.05 2.85 4.61
C ARG A 74 8.03 3.62 5.44
N TRP A 75 6.77 3.18 5.40
CA TRP A 75 5.71 3.78 6.22
C TRP A 75 5.95 3.58 7.72
N LYS A 76 6.34 2.38 8.15
CA LYS A 76 6.74 2.10 9.54
C LYS A 76 7.86 3.05 9.99
N ASN A 77 8.90 3.18 9.18
CA ASN A 77 10.04 4.04 9.46
C ASN A 77 9.62 5.51 9.59
N THR A 78 8.73 5.99 8.72
CA THR A 78 8.17 7.35 8.78
C THR A 78 7.37 7.56 10.07
N ILE A 79 6.52 6.61 10.46
CA ILE A 79 5.74 6.71 11.71
C ILE A 79 6.68 6.75 12.92
N ALA A 80 7.69 5.88 12.98
CA ALA A 80 8.67 5.85 14.06
C ALA A 80 9.46 7.17 14.15
N ALA A 81 9.84 7.76 13.02
CA ALA A 81 10.48 9.08 12.97
C ALA A 81 9.58 10.18 13.52
N TYR A 82 8.30 10.20 13.13
CA TYR A 82 7.34 11.17 13.64
C TYR A 82 7.11 11.06 15.14
N ASP A 83 7.05 9.84 15.66
CA ASP A 83 6.80 9.60 17.08
C ASP A 83 8.03 9.96 17.92
N SER A 84 9.25 9.63 17.45
CA SER A 84 10.49 10.00 18.13
C SER A 84 10.70 11.52 18.17
N ALA A 85 10.38 12.22 17.08
CA ALA A 85 10.47 13.67 16.99
C ALA A 85 9.29 14.41 17.65
N ARG A 86 8.29 13.70 18.15
CA ARG A 86 7.03 14.28 18.68
C ARG A 86 6.41 15.30 17.72
N THR A 87 6.43 14.99 16.43
CA THR A 87 5.99 15.89 15.38
C THR A 87 4.48 16.12 15.45
N ARG A 88 4.04 17.37 15.30
CA ARG A 88 2.62 17.68 15.11
C ARG A 88 2.19 17.17 13.74
N LYS A 89 1.09 16.39 13.71
CA LYS A 89 0.55 15.81 12.48
C LYS A 89 -0.71 16.57 12.07
N ALA A 90 -0.84 16.88 10.77
CA ALA A 90 -2.08 17.38 10.21
C ALA A 90 -2.93 16.20 9.68
N HIS A 91 -4.24 16.33 9.83
CA HIS A 91 -5.19 15.32 9.39
C HIS A 91 -6.10 15.93 8.32
N TYR A 92 -6.00 15.42 7.09
CA TYR A 92 -6.81 15.84 5.96
C TYR A 92 -7.97 14.87 5.76
N MET A 93 -9.19 15.34 5.97
CA MET A 93 -10.39 14.52 5.85
C MET A 93 -11.12 14.89 4.55
N SER A 94 -11.36 13.90 3.68
CA SER A 94 -12.16 14.07 2.47
C SER A 94 -13.05 12.86 2.24
N LEU A 95 -14.24 13.09 1.69
CA LEU A 95 -15.13 12.04 1.23
C LEU A 95 -14.61 11.40 -0.06
N GLU A 96 -13.77 12.11 -0.80
CA GLU A 96 -13.26 11.70 -2.10
C GLU A 96 -11.75 11.87 -2.17
N PHE A 97 -11.07 10.87 -2.75
CA PHE A 97 -9.67 10.94 -3.16
C PHE A 97 -9.53 10.35 -4.55
N LEU A 98 -9.53 11.19 -5.58
CA LEU A 98 -9.36 10.75 -6.97
C LEU A 98 -7.87 10.54 -7.26
N MET A 99 -7.36 9.40 -6.81
CA MET A 99 -5.93 9.07 -6.91
C MET A 99 -5.52 8.67 -8.33
N GLY A 100 -6.39 7.99 -9.07
CA GLY A 100 -6.04 7.34 -10.33
C GLY A 100 -5.23 6.07 -10.09
N ARG A 101 -4.49 5.64 -11.13
CA ARG A 101 -3.56 4.53 -11.08
C ARG A 101 -2.30 4.93 -10.33
N ALA A 102 -1.73 4.03 -9.54
CA ALA A 102 -0.65 4.31 -8.62
C ALA A 102 0.63 3.50 -8.89
N LEU A 103 0.57 2.47 -9.75
CA LEU A 103 1.68 1.52 -9.95
C LEU A 103 2.95 2.23 -10.44
N SER A 104 2.87 2.95 -11.57
CA SER A 104 4.02 3.66 -12.15
C SER A 104 4.60 4.70 -11.20
N ASN A 105 3.73 5.47 -10.52
CA ASN A 105 4.15 6.45 -9.52
C ASN A 105 4.86 5.78 -8.33
N THR A 106 4.37 4.63 -7.90
CA THR A 106 4.99 3.85 -6.81
C THR A 106 6.37 3.35 -7.21
N LEU A 107 6.52 2.77 -8.40
CA LEU A 107 7.80 2.30 -8.93
C LEU A 107 8.84 3.43 -9.00
N LEU A 108 8.42 4.59 -9.51
CA LEU A 108 9.27 5.78 -9.61
C LEU A 108 9.73 6.27 -8.23
N ASN A 109 8.80 6.42 -7.29
CA ASN A 109 9.09 6.93 -5.94
C ASN A 109 9.89 5.95 -5.08
N LEU A 110 9.77 4.65 -5.33
CA LEU A 110 10.64 3.63 -4.71
C LEU A 110 12.02 3.58 -5.36
N GLY A 111 12.18 4.08 -6.59
CA GLY A 111 13.41 4.00 -7.38
C GLY A 111 13.70 2.59 -7.91
N VAL A 112 12.64 1.80 -8.17
CA VAL A 112 12.76 0.38 -8.55
C VAL A 112 12.23 0.09 -9.97
N THR A 113 11.95 1.10 -10.77
CA THR A 113 11.37 0.93 -12.11
C THR A 113 12.22 0.00 -12.97
N ASP A 114 13.50 0.30 -13.12
CA ASP A 114 14.41 -0.50 -13.97
C ASP A 114 14.57 -1.92 -13.43
N GLY A 115 14.78 -2.07 -12.10
CA GLY A 115 14.90 -3.36 -11.44
C GLY A 115 13.64 -4.22 -11.61
N THR A 116 12.46 -3.62 -11.50
CA THR A 116 11.18 -4.30 -11.73
C THR A 116 10.99 -4.69 -13.19
N THR A 117 11.33 -3.80 -14.12
CA THR A 117 11.26 -4.11 -15.57
C THR A 117 12.14 -5.31 -15.91
N HIS A 118 13.37 -5.35 -15.42
CA HIS A 118 14.26 -6.50 -15.62
C HIS A 118 13.70 -7.78 -14.98
N ALA A 119 13.22 -7.69 -13.73
CA ALA A 119 12.63 -8.84 -13.03
C ALA A 119 11.43 -9.44 -13.79
N LEU A 120 10.53 -8.58 -14.29
CA LEU A 120 9.37 -9.00 -15.07
C LEU A 120 9.77 -9.58 -16.43
N HIS A 121 10.73 -8.96 -17.12
CA HIS A 121 11.24 -9.44 -18.40
C HIS A 121 11.83 -10.87 -18.28
N ASP A 122 12.57 -11.15 -17.21
CA ASP A 122 13.08 -12.50 -16.91
C ASP A 122 11.96 -13.54 -16.71
N LEU A 123 10.77 -13.07 -16.31
CA LEU A 123 9.58 -13.89 -16.15
C LEU A 123 8.71 -13.96 -17.41
N GLY A 124 9.13 -13.31 -18.50
CA GLY A 124 8.38 -13.23 -19.76
C GLY A 124 7.17 -12.30 -19.70
N LEU A 125 7.19 -11.30 -18.81
CA LEU A 125 6.14 -10.31 -18.61
C LEU A 125 6.62 -8.92 -19.02
N LEU A 126 5.69 -8.08 -19.49
CA LEU A 126 5.95 -6.67 -19.77
C LEU A 126 5.31 -5.80 -18.67
N LEU A 127 6.05 -4.82 -18.20
CA LEU A 127 5.56 -3.90 -17.16
C LEU A 127 4.33 -3.12 -17.66
N GLU A 128 4.33 -2.69 -18.89
CA GLU A 128 3.25 -1.92 -19.53
C GLU A 128 1.92 -2.69 -19.57
N ASP A 129 1.98 -4.01 -19.72
CA ASP A 129 0.78 -4.86 -19.68
C ASP A 129 0.20 -4.90 -18.27
N LEU A 130 1.05 -4.94 -17.23
CA LEU A 130 0.61 -4.92 -15.84
C LEU A 130 0.08 -3.55 -15.43
N GLU A 131 0.70 -2.46 -15.89
CA GLU A 131 0.20 -1.10 -15.69
C GLU A 131 -1.17 -0.90 -16.34
N SER A 132 -1.37 -1.51 -17.51
CA SER A 132 -2.67 -1.47 -18.20
C SER A 132 -3.76 -2.28 -17.48
N ALA A 133 -3.35 -3.33 -16.75
CA ALA A 133 -4.25 -4.17 -15.96
C ALA A 133 -4.64 -3.56 -14.60
N GLU A 134 -4.00 -2.46 -14.18
CA GLU A 134 -4.32 -1.80 -12.91
C GLU A 134 -5.73 -1.20 -12.94
N PRO A 135 -6.62 -1.59 -12.02
CA PRO A 135 -7.93 -0.98 -11.89
C PRO A 135 -7.83 0.39 -11.23
N ASP A 136 -8.72 1.31 -11.60
CA ASP A 136 -8.85 2.58 -10.89
C ASP A 136 -9.35 2.34 -9.46
N ALA A 137 -8.85 3.12 -8.51
CA ALA A 137 -9.20 2.98 -7.10
C ALA A 137 -10.70 3.25 -6.81
N GLY A 138 -11.38 4.05 -7.66
CA GLY A 138 -12.80 4.35 -7.50
C GLY A 138 -13.16 5.14 -6.24
N LEU A 139 -12.22 5.89 -5.67
CA LEU A 139 -12.40 6.62 -4.41
C LEU A 139 -12.71 8.10 -4.59
N GLY A 140 -12.94 8.55 -5.81
CA GLY A 140 -13.26 9.94 -6.11
C GLY A 140 -13.90 10.09 -7.47
N ASN A 141 -14.55 11.24 -7.71
CA ASN A 141 -15.31 11.51 -8.89
C ASN A 141 -14.84 12.75 -9.65
N GLY A 142 -14.59 13.83 -8.96
CA GLY A 142 -14.38 15.12 -9.61
C GLY A 142 -13.29 15.97 -8.97
N GLY A 143 -13.42 17.29 -9.16
CA GLY A 143 -12.43 18.27 -8.73
C GLY A 143 -12.13 18.26 -7.24
N LEU A 144 -13.12 18.00 -6.38
CA LEU A 144 -12.94 17.89 -4.94
C LEU A 144 -11.97 16.74 -4.60
N GLY A 145 -12.23 15.56 -5.15
CA GLY A 145 -11.41 14.38 -4.94
C GLY A 145 -10.01 14.51 -5.56
N ARG A 146 -9.91 15.14 -6.73
CA ARG A 146 -8.61 15.38 -7.37
C ARG A 146 -7.79 16.40 -6.60
N LEU A 147 -8.40 17.46 -6.07
CA LEU A 147 -7.71 18.44 -5.25
C LEU A 147 -7.14 17.80 -3.98
N ALA A 148 -7.93 16.96 -3.31
CA ALA A 148 -7.48 16.21 -2.14
C ALA A 148 -6.26 15.31 -2.46
N ALA A 149 -6.30 14.59 -3.57
CA ALA A 149 -5.18 13.77 -4.04
C ALA A 149 -3.92 14.62 -4.32
N CYS A 150 -4.06 15.75 -5.02
CA CYS A 150 -2.94 16.65 -5.32
C CYS A 150 -2.35 17.28 -4.04
N PHE A 151 -3.16 17.61 -3.05
CA PHE A 151 -2.66 18.13 -1.77
C PHE A 151 -1.84 17.10 -1.01
N LEU A 152 -2.28 15.84 -0.97
CA LEU A 152 -1.49 14.78 -0.31
C LEU A 152 -0.15 14.55 -1.02
N ASP A 153 -0.15 14.56 -2.35
CA ASP A 153 1.07 14.43 -3.15
C ASP A 153 2.04 15.60 -2.89
N SER A 154 1.54 16.84 -2.90
CA SER A 154 2.33 18.03 -2.57
C SER A 154 2.89 17.98 -1.14
N CYS A 155 2.08 17.54 -0.17
CA CYS A 155 2.51 17.38 1.21
C CYS A 155 3.61 16.31 1.33
N ALA A 156 3.51 15.21 0.60
CA ALA A 156 4.52 14.17 0.57
C ALA A 156 5.84 14.69 -0.04
N THR A 157 5.77 15.41 -1.14
CA THR A 157 6.93 16.05 -1.80
C THR A 157 7.65 17.03 -0.87
N LEU A 158 6.90 17.77 -0.06
CA LEU A 158 7.44 18.72 0.91
C LEU A 158 7.81 18.08 2.25
N ALA A 159 7.73 16.75 2.36
CA ALA A 159 7.96 15.99 3.59
C ALA A 159 7.13 16.48 4.80
N LEU A 160 5.91 16.97 4.56
CA LEU A 160 5.01 17.44 5.60
C LEU A 160 4.29 16.26 6.28
N PRO A 161 4.16 16.26 7.62
CA PRO A 161 3.52 15.18 8.37
C PRO A 161 1.99 15.26 8.27
N VAL A 162 1.44 14.96 7.11
CA VAL A 162 0.01 14.97 6.81
C VAL A 162 -0.51 13.57 6.60
N LYS A 163 -1.67 13.25 7.17
CA LYS A 163 -2.36 11.99 6.98
C LYS A 163 -3.77 12.22 6.41
N GLY A 164 -4.04 11.62 5.25
CA GLY A 164 -5.36 11.62 4.63
C GLY A 164 -6.28 10.56 5.23
N TYR A 165 -7.56 10.93 5.42
CA TYR A 165 -8.63 10.03 5.83
C TYR A 165 -9.77 10.15 4.84
N GLY A 166 -10.26 9.01 4.34
CA GLY A 166 -11.34 8.93 3.38
C GLY A 166 -12.21 7.71 3.60
N LEU A 167 -13.23 7.57 2.78
CA LEU A 167 -14.11 6.41 2.74
C LEU A 167 -13.60 5.40 1.70
N ARG A 168 -13.58 4.14 2.08
CA ARG A 168 -13.35 3.03 1.14
C ARG A 168 -14.70 2.55 0.63
N TYR A 169 -15.12 3.06 -0.51
CA TYR A 169 -16.33 2.59 -1.19
C TYR A 169 -16.12 1.17 -1.72
N GLU A 170 -16.96 0.24 -1.31
CA GLU A 170 -16.81 -1.19 -1.63
C GLU A 170 -16.85 -1.47 -3.12
N TYR A 171 -17.73 -0.76 -3.84
CA TYR A 171 -17.90 -0.89 -5.30
C TYR A 171 -17.41 0.34 -6.07
N GLY A 172 -16.63 1.19 -5.43
CA GLY A 172 -16.27 2.50 -5.96
C GLY A 172 -17.40 3.53 -5.82
N MET A 173 -17.13 4.78 -6.23
CA MET A 173 -18.12 5.86 -6.19
C MET A 173 -19.15 5.80 -7.31
N PHE A 174 -18.96 4.92 -8.26
CA PHE A 174 -19.84 4.75 -9.43
C PHE A 174 -20.21 3.30 -9.63
#